data_a861111e73ae5d06f75aea664e3de76d
#
_entry.id   a861111e73ae5d06f75aea664e3de76d
#
_cell.length_a   1.000
_cell.length_b   1.000
_cell.length_c   1.000
_cell.angle_alpha   90.00
_cell.angle_beta   90.00
_cell.angle_gamma   90.00
#
_symmetry.space_group_name_H-M   'P 1'
#
loop_
_entity.id
_entity.type
_entity.pdbx_description
1 polymer ?
#
loop_
_entity_poly.entity_id
_entity_poly.type
_entity_poly.pdbx_seq_one_letter_code
_entity_poly.pdbx_strand_id
1 'polypeptide(L)'
;MMKNGKKDMSDKLKLKGHMKAFMRWPLILSALLIVLNIWVYFVSVKAGIIVSGGILIYVGCAVIILRCHRPFIVNELIAFANQYDSLEKRILEELALPYAIMDMNGRMIWSNKVFAELTGKDQFYKKNVSTVFPDVTADKLPVADKKETAEISTRFGEKTYRISMQRVSLGEVVAKSEFLENSNRNVSLIAMYLYDDTELKSYIKKNEDNKLVVALAYLDNYEEALESVEDVRRSLLIALIDRKITKYFSNFDGLVKKLEKDKYLLIMRQSSLETLKE
;
A
#
# COMPACT_ATOMS: atom_id res chain seq x y z
N MET A 1 -13.55 37.51 -16.97
CA MET A 1 -14.66 36.71 -17.48
C MET A 1 -14.70 35.37 -16.72
N MET A 2 -14.84 35.42 -15.41
CA MET A 2 -14.79 34.24 -14.51
C MET A 2 -15.77 34.43 -13.34
N LYS A 3 -17.08 34.33 -13.60
CA LYS A 3 -18.10 34.45 -12.53
C LYS A 3 -19.34 33.57 -12.71
N ASN A 4 -19.43 32.73 -13.76
CA ASN A 4 -20.64 31.95 -14.05
C ASN A 4 -20.57 30.44 -13.74
N GLY A 5 -19.45 29.91 -13.27
CA GLY A 5 -19.32 28.45 -13.01
C GLY A 5 -19.79 27.98 -11.62
N LYS A 6 -19.99 28.92 -10.68
CA LYS A 6 -20.28 28.55 -9.28
C LYS A 6 -21.78 28.44 -8.93
N LYS A 7 -22.66 28.89 -9.80
CA LYS A 7 -24.12 28.93 -9.54
C LYS A 7 -24.85 27.67 -9.98
N ASP A 8 -24.25 26.85 -10.87
CA ASP A 8 -24.95 25.71 -11.49
C ASP A 8 -24.71 24.36 -10.74
N MET A 9 -23.74 24.34 -9.80
CA MET A 9 -23.42 23.10 -9.07
C MET A 9 -24.23 22.96 -7.76
N SER A 10 -24.83 24.04 -7.24
CA SER A 10 -25.64 24.02 -6.01
C SER A 10 -27.06 23.49 -6.19
N ASP A 11 -27.56 23.47 -7.43
CA ASP A 11 -28.97 23.11 -7.71
C ASP A 11 -29.23 21.60 -7.93
N LYS A 12 -28.18 20.78 -8.02
CA LYS A 12 -28.32 19.34 -8.31
C LYS A 12 -28.04 18.37 -7.16
N LEU A 13 -27.73 18.88 -5.97
CA LEU A 13 -27.64 18.03 -4.76
C LEU A 13 -29.06 17.70 -4.26
N LYS A 14 -29.68 16.70 -4.87
CA LYS A 14 -30.91 16.08 -4.36
C LYS A 14 -30.57 15.32 -3.06
N LEU A 15 -30.82 15.98 -1.93
CA LEU A 15 -30.82 15.31 -0.62
C LEU A 15 -31.83 14.16 -0.63
N LYS A 16 -31.36 12.92 -0.59
CA LYS A 16 -32.17 11.70 -0.62
C LYS A 16 -32.16 11.05 0.77
N GLY A 17 -33.28 10.47 1.17
CA GLY A 17 -33.40 9.65 2.36
C GLY A 17 -33.88 10.37 3.64
N HIS A 18 -33.42 9.94 4.79
CA HIS A 18 -33.87 10.35 6.13
C HIS A 18 -33.86 11.87 6.37
N MET A 19 -32.96 12.60 5.75
CA MET A 19 -32.84 14.06 5.90
C MET A 19 -33.99 14.82 5.21
N LYS A 20 -34.53 14.29 4.08
CA LYS A 20 -35.75 14.82 3.48
C LYS A 20 -36.98 14.58 4.35
N ALA A 21 -37.04 13.45 5.02
CA ALA A 21 -38.08 13.12 5.97
C ALA A 21 -38.03 14.10 7.16
N PHE A 22 -36.86 14.29 7.76
CA PHE A 22 -36.67 15.20 8.89
C PHE A 22 -37.07 16.66 8.57
N MET A 23 -36.71 17.14 7.38
CA MET A 23 -37.14 18.49 6.92
C MET A 23 -38.65 18.61 6.66
N ARG A 24 -39.40 17.51 6.52
CA ARG A 24 -40.85 17.52 6.32
C ARG A 24 -41.66 17.42 7.63
N TRP A 25 -41.00 17.08 8.76
CA TRP A 25 -41.65 16.94 10.06
C TRP A 25 -42.45 18.16 10.48
N PRO A 26 -41.94 19.41 10.36
CA PRO A 26 -42.74 20.61 10.71
C PRO A 26 -44.01 20.75 9.87
N LEU A 27 -43.96 20.33 8.58
CA LEU A 27 -45.12 20.34 7.70
C LEU A 27 -46.15 19.28 8.07
N ILE A 28 -45.71 18.06 8.43
CA ILE A 28 -46.57 16.97 8.89
C ILE A 28 -47.26 17.40 10.21
N LEU A 29 -46.48 18.00 11.14
CA LEU A 29 -47.01 18.47 12.38
C LEU A 29 -48.04 19.62 12.21
N SER A 30 -47.83 20.53 11.24
CA SER A 30 -48.82 21.57 10.90
C SER A 30 -50.14 20.99 10.35
N ALA A 31 -50.05 19.93 9.52
CA ALA A 31 -51.24 19.23 9.03
C ALA A 31 -52.02 18.58 10.19
N LEU A 32 -51.34 17.93 11.13
CA LEU A 32 -51.98 17.34 12.31
C LEU A 32 -52.67 18.39 13.19
N LEU A 33 -52.02 19.54 13.40
CA LEU A 33 -52.60 20.66 14.16
C LEU A 33 -53.84 21.24 13.48
N ILE A 34 -53.89 21.30 12.16
CA ILE A 34 -55.09 21.75 11.41
C ILE A 34 -56.26 20.78 11.63
N VAL A 35 -56.00 19.47 11.57
CA VAL A 35 -57.02 18.46 11.82
C VAL A 35 -57.57 18.55 13.25
N LEU A 36 -56.69 18.71 14.24
CA LEU A 36 -57.09 18.92 15.63
C LEU A 36 -57.93 20.18 15.81
N ASN A 37 -57.59 21.27 15.13
CA ASN A 37 -58.34 22.52 15.21
C ASN A 37 -59.79 22.36 14.70
N ILE A 38 -60.04 21.53 13.70
CA ILE A 38 -61.42 21.26 13.25
C ILE A 38 -62.25 20.67 14.40
N TRP A 39 -61.70 19.78 15.19
CA TRP A 39 -62.39 19.24 16.38
C TRP A 39 -62.70 20.31 17.43
N VAL A 40 -61.79 21.27 17.66
CA VAL A 40 -62.00 22.36 18.59
C VAL A 40 -63.16 23.25 18.16
N TYR A 41 -63.37 23.43 16.85
CA TYR A 41 -64.53 24.18 16.35
C TYR A 41 -65.87 23.53 16.70
N PHE A 42 -65.94 22.19 16.78
CA PHE A 42 -67.16 21.50 17.22
C PHE A 42 -67.49 21.69 18.69
N VAL A 43 -66.50 22.01 19.52
CA VAL A 43 -66.65 22.21 20.96
C VAL A 43 -66.99 23.68 21.26
N SER A 44 -66.28 24.61 20.65
CA SER A 44 -66.46 26.05 20.86
C SER A 44 -65.90 26.86 19.69
N VAL A 45 -66.70 27.65 19.03
CA VAL A 45 -66.28 28.51 17.92
C VAL A 45 -65.28 29.59 18.39
N LYS A 46 -65.45 30.14 19.59
CA LYS A 46 -64.50 31.14 20.13
C LYS A 46 -63.11 30.56 20.40
N ALA A 47 -63.06 29.37 20.94
CA ALA A 47 -61.79 28.65 21.15
C ALA A 47 -61.14 28.27 19.82
N GLY A 48 -61.91 27.85 18.82
CA GLY A 48 -61.40 27.52 17.48
C GLY A 48 -60.72 28.70 16.79
N ILE A 49 -61.22 29.90 16.94
CA ILE A 49 -60.61 31.11 16.35
C ILE A 49 -59.25 31.42 16.99
N ILE A 50 -59.17 31.32 18.32
CA ILE A 50 -57.89 31.54 19.03
C ILE A 50 -56.82 30.53 18.63
N VAL A 51 -57.18 29.23 18.58
CA VAL A 51 -56.30 28.14 18.15
C VAL A 51 -55.86 28.32 16.71
N SER A 52 -56.78 28.74 15.80
CA SER A 52 -56.45 29.05 14.40
C SER A 52 -55.38 30.11 14.27
N GLY A 53 -55.47 31.18 15.08
CA GLY A 53 -54.44 32.22 15.14
C GLY A 53 -53.05 31.66 15.55
N GLY A 54 -53.02 30.80 16.57
CA GLY A 54 -51.80 30.14 17.01
C GLY A 54 -51.18 29.23 15.95
N ILE A 55 -52.00 28.44 15.22
CA ILE A 55 -51.56 27.60 14.13
C ILE A 55 -50.98 28.44 12.99
N LEU A 56 -51.57 29.58 12.67
CA LEU A 56 -51.10 30.44 11.60
C LEU A 56 -49.71 31.02 11.91
N ILE A 57 -49.50 31.42 13.17
CA ILE A 57 -48.17 31.88 13.67
C ILE A 57 -47.18 30.71 13.57
N TYR A 58 -47.54 29.50 14.02
CA TYR A 58 -46.66 28.32 13.96
C TYR A 58 -46.24 27.99 12.52
N VAL A 59 -47.20 27.95 11.58
CA VAL A 59 -46.92 27.69 10.17
C VAL A 59 -46.03 28.77 9.58
N GLY A 60 -46.26 30.03 9.88
CA GLY A 60 -45.41 31.16 9.49
C GLY A 60 -43.97 31.00 9.97
N CYS A 61 -43.77 30.71 11.24
CA CYS A 61 -42.44 30.45 11.82
C CYS A 61 -41.77 29.21 11.18
N ALA A 62 -42.51 28.12 11.00
CA ALA A 62 -41.99 26.91 10.38
C ALA A 62 -41.51 27.16 8.94
N VAL A 63 -42.25 27.91 8.15
CA VAL A 63 -41.88 28.28 6.77
C VAL A 63 -40.62 29.17 6.76
N ILE A 64 -40.56 30.16 7.66
CA ILE A 64 -39.38 31.04 7.78
C ILE A 64 -38.14 30.23 8.16
N ILE A 65 -38.23 29.34 9.14
CA ILE A 65 -37.12 28.49 9.59
C ILE A 65 -36.67 27.58 8.42
N LEU A 66 -37.59 26.93 7.74
CA LEU A 66 -37.26 26.09 6.61
C LEU A 66 -36.60 26.86 5.45
N ARG A 67 -36.98 28.10 5.24
CA ARG A 67 -36.43 28.93 4.16
C ARG A 67 -35.07 29.54 4.51
N CYS A 68 -34.89 29.95 5.77
CA CYS A 68 -33.64 30.58 6.25
C CYS A 68 -32.54 29.57 6.57
N HIS A 69 -32.87 28.42 7.18
CA HIS A 69 -31.85 27.44 7.62
C HIS A 69 -31.45 26.42 6.56
N ARG A 70 -32.25 26.25 5.50
CA ARG A 70 -31.96 25.31 4.42
C ARG A 70 -30.59 25.54 3.75
N PRO A 71 -30.19 26.76 3.37
CA PRO A 71 -28.88 27.00 2.77
C PRO A 71 -27.72 26.83 3.75
N PHE A 72 -27.94 27.13 5.03
CA PHE A 72 -26.90 27.02 6.06
C PHE A 72 -26.48 25.58 6.32
N ILE A 73 -27.44 24.67 6.54
CA ILE A 73 -27.18 23.24 6.80
C ILE A 73 -26.49 22.57 5.59
N VAL A 74 -26.94 22.89 4.38
CA VAL A 74 -26.31 22.34 3.14
C VAL A 74 -24.88 22.83 2.96
N ASN A 75 -24.63 24.11 3.22
CA ASN A 75 -23.28 24.67 3.10
C ASN A 75 -22.32 24.12 4.17
N GLU A 76 -22.81 23.88 5.38
CA GLU A 76 -21.99 23.31 6.46
C GLU A 76 -21.67 21.83 6.19
N LEU A 77 -22.63 21.08 5.64
CA LEU A 77 -22.38 19.70 5.21
C LEU A 77 -21.41 19.61 4.03
N ILE A 78 -21.50 20.54 3.08
CA ILE A 78 -20.54 20.64 1.96
C ILE A 78 -19.15 21.01 2.46
N ALA A 79 -19.06 21.95 3.40
CA ALA A 79 -17.79 22.33 4.03
C ALA A 79 -17.17 21.15 4.78
N PHE A 80 -17.96 20.39 5.54
CA PHE A 80 -17.53 19.19 6.24
C PHE A 80 -17.05 18.10 5.26
N ALA A 81 -17.81 17.81 4.20
CA ALA A 81 -17.42 16.84 3.18
C ALA A 81 -16.11 17.24 2.46
N ASN A 82 -15.95 18.53 2.12
CA ASN A 82 -14.71 19.05 1.52
C ASN A 82 -13.52 19.00 2.49
N GLN A 83 -13.76 19.18 3.78
CA GLN A 83 -12.70 19.07 4.80
C GLN A 83 -12.21 17.64 4.96
N TYR A 84 -13.09 16.64 4.89
CA TYR A 84 -12.72 15.22 4.89
C TYR A 84 -11.94 14.84 3.62
N ASP A 85 -12.39 15.23 2.45
CA ASP A 85 -11.70 14.98 1.17
C ASP A 85 -10.28 15.60 1.15
N SER A 86 -10.13 16.80 1.72
CA SER A 86 -8.82 17.46 1.85
C SER A 86 -7.92 16.75 2.86
N LEU A 87 -8.46 16.20 3.95
CA LEU A 87 -7.69 15.47 4.95
C LEU A 87 -7.19 14.15 4.42
N GLU A 88 -8.04 13.37 3.73
CA GLU A 88 -7.62 12.12 3.08
C GLU A 88 -6.51 12.34 2.05
N LYS A 89 -6.63 13.37 1.21
CA LYS A 89 -5.58 13.73 0.26
C LYS A 89 -4.27 14.09 0.96
N ARG A 90 -4.32 14.91 1.99
CA ARG A 90 -3.11 15.29 2.74
C ARG A 90 -2.44 14.10 3.42
N ILE A 91 -3.21 13.20 4.02
CA ILE A 91 -2.66 11.98 4.63
C ILE A 91 -1.94 11.12 3.57
N LEU A 92 -2.55 10.93 2.41
CA LEU A 92 -1.94 10.16 1.32
C LEU A 92 -0.70 10.85 0.72
N GLU A 93 -0.73 12.20 0.60
CA GLU A 93 0.40 12.96 0.09
C GLU A 93 1.58 13.04 1.07
N GLU A 94 1.31 13.12 2.38
CA GLU A 94 2.31 13.21 3.45
C GLU A 94 2.79 11.83 3.94
N LEU A 95 2.25 10.73 3.41
CA LEU A 95 2.72 9.38 3.73
C LEU A 95 4.22 9.27 3.40
N ALA A 96 5.04 8.94 4.39
CA ALA A 96 6.49 8.82 4.23
C ALA A 96 6.91 7.63 3.32
N LEU A 97 5.99 6.73 3.03
CA LEU A 97 6.20 5.59 2.14
C LEU A 97 5.91 6.00 0.69
N PRO A 98 6.83 5.75 -0.29
CA PRO A 98 6.53 5.94 -1.70
C PRO A 98 5.34 5.10 -2.14
N TYR A 99 4.31 5.77 -2.64
CA TYR A 99 3.03 5.16 -2.99
C TYR A 99 2.53 5.68 -4.33
N ALA A 100 2.00 4.77 -5.16
CA ALA A 100 1.41 5.11 -6.44
C ALA A 100 0.16 4.27 -6.73
N ILE A 101 -0.72 4.81 -7.58
CA ILE A 101 -1.92 4.14 -8.09
C ILE A 101 -1.77 4.02 -9.60
N MET A 102 -2.05 2.84 -10.13
CA MET A 102 -2.02 2.55 -11.57
C MET A 102 -3.26 1.78 -12.01
N ASP A 103 -3.51 1.81 -13.32
CA ASP A 103 -4.54 0.99 -13.94
C ASP A 103 -4.10 -0.50 -14.03
N MET A 104 -5.01 -1.36 -14.48
CA MET A 104 -4.74 -2.80 -14.64
C MET A 104 -3.70 -3.11 -15.72
N ASN A 105 -3.31 -2.13 -16.56
CA ASN A 105 -2.28 -2.24 -17.57
C ASN A 105 -0.91 -1.72 -17.08
N GLY A 106 -0.82 -1.31 -15.81
CA GLY A 106 0.39 -0.73 -15.22
C GLY A 106 0.64 0.72 -15.58
N ARG A 107 -0.36 1.45 -16.11
CA ARG A 107 -0.23 2.88 -16.41
C ARG A 107 -0.49 3.69 -15.15
N MET A 108 0.44 4.55 -14.79
CA MET A 108 0.37 5.35 -13.57
C MET A 108 -0.70 6.45 -13.68
N ILE A 109 -1.61 6.45 -12.69
CA ILE A 109 -2.72 7.41 -12.58
C ILE A 109 -2.37 8.50 -11.57
N TRP A 110 -1.78 8.13 -10.44
CA TRP A 110 -1.44 9.04 -9.36
C TRP A 110 -0.27 8.51 -8.53
N SER A 111 0.48 9.41 -7.91
CA SER A 111 1.54 9.08 -6.95
C SER A 111 1.64 10.14 -5.87
N ASN A 112 2.12 9.76 -4.68
CA ASN A 112 2.41 10.73 -3.63
C ASN A 112 3.74 11.46 -3.89
N LYS A 113 3.99 12.51 -3.09
CA LYS A 113 5.17 13.35 -3.21
C LYS A 113 6.47 12.56 -3.08
N VAL A 114 6.54 11.62 -2.13
CA VAL A 114 7.74 10.81 -1.88
C VAL A 114 8.08 9.91 -3.07
N PHE A 115 7.08 9.33 -3.72
CA PHE A 115 7.26 8.55 -4.95
C PHE A 115 7.74 9.42 -6.10
N ALA A 116 7.15 10.60 -6.27
CA ALA A 116 7.54 11.54 -7.33
C ALA A 116 8.97 12.08 -7.14
N GLU A 117 9.40 12.32 -5.90
CA GLU A 117 10.77 12.71 -5.57
C GLU A 117 11.77 11.59 -5.82
N LEU A 118 11.41 10.34 -5.46
CA LEU A 118 12.25 9.18 -5.68
C LEU A 118 12.49 8.90 -7.16
N THR A 119 11.44 9.00 -7.98
CA THR A 119 11.48 8.62 -9.40
C THR A 119 11.82 9.76 -10.35
N GLY A 120 11.89 10.99 -9.82
CA GLY A 120 12.06 12.22 -10.61
C GLY A 120 10.74 12.80 -11.08
N LYS A 121 10.45 14.05 -10.66
CA LYS A 121 9.18 14.78 -10.82
C LYS A 121 8.54 14.61 -12.20
N ASP A 122 7.24 14.42 -12.21
CA ASP A 122 6.30 14.52 -13.35
C ASP A 122 6.59 13.67 -14.61
N GLN A 123 7.72 13.00 -14.70
CA GLN A 123 8.09 12.23 -15.89
C GLN A 123 7.23 10.97 -16.10
N PHE A 124 6.55 10.51 -15.05
CA PHE A 124 5.93 9.19 -15.06
C PHE A 124 4.39 9.21 -15.04
N TYR A 125 3.78 10.38 -14.88
CA TYR A 125 2.32 10.49 -14.98
C TYR A 125 1.85 10.02 -16.36
N LYS A 126 0.88 9.11 -16.40
CA LYS A 126 0.36 8.42 -17.58
C LYS A 126 1.34 7.50 -18.32
N LYS A 127 2.60 7.33 -17.86
CA LYS A 127 3.52 6.34 -18.41
C LYS A 127 3.30 4.97 -17.75
N ASN A 128 3.80 3.92 -18.40
CA ASN A 128 3.76 2.59 -17.83
C ASN A 128 4.80 2.44 -16.72
N VAL A 129 4.47 1.72 -15.65
CA VAL A 129 5.35 1.44 -14.52
C VAL A 129 6.67 0.79 -14.95
N SER A 130 6.65 -0.04 -15.99
CA SER A 130 7.85 -0.68 -16.56
C SER A 130 8.88 0.31 -17.12
N THR A 131 8.47 1.55 -17.40
CA THR A 131 9.40 2.63 -17.82
C THR A 131 10.30 3.07 -16.66
N VAL A 132 9.79 3.00 -15.42
CA VAL A 132 10.51 3.38 -14.19
C VAL A 132 11.20 2.16 -13.58
N PHE A 133 10.48 1.06 -13.50
CA PHE A 133 10.92 -0.20 -12.94
C PHE A 133 10.82 -1.30 -14.01
N PRO A 134 11.88 -1.54 -14.80
CA PRO A 134 11.86 -2.53 -15.89
C PRO A 134 11.50 -3.94 -15.43
N ASP A 135 11.78 -4.26 -14.15
CA ASP A 135 11.46 -5.56 -13.56
C ASP A 135 9.95 -5.78 -13.34
N VAL A 136 9.14 -4.69 -13.36
CA VAL A 136 7.68 -4.74 -13.23
C VAL A 136 7.05 -4.88 -14.60
N THR A 137 6.98 -6.10 -15.09
CA THR A 137 6.38 -6.45 -16.37
C THR A 137 4.87 -6.74 -16.22
N ALA A 138 4.12 -6.69 -17.31
CA ALA A 138 2.66 -6.86 -17.30
C ALA A 138 2.20 -8.21 -16.73
N ASP A 139 3.01 -9.27 -16.90
CA ASP A 139 2.76 -10.61 -16.37
C ASP A 139 2.89 -10.72 -14.85
N LYS A 140 3.60 -9.77 -14.23
CA LYS A 140 3.82 -9.69 -12.77
C LYS A 140 2.80 -8.81 -12.06
N LEU A 141 1.93 -8.13 -12.79
CA LEU A 141 0.86 -7.34 -12.21
C LEU A 141 -0.22 -8.25 -11.60
N PRO A 142 -0.87 -7.85 -10.48
CA PRO A 142 -1.96 -8.59 -9.88
C PRO A 142 -3.22 -8.51 -10.76
N VAL A 143 -3.37 -9.46 -11.71
CA VAL A 143 -4.50 -9.55 -12.64
C VAL A 143 -5.58 -10.49 -12.08
N ALA A 144 -6.82 -10.27 -12.48
CA ALA A 144 -8.10 -10.69 -11.90
C ALA A 144 -8.23 -12.14 -11.42
N ASP A 145 -7.50 -13.11 -11.96
CA ASP A 145 -7.82 -14.52 -11.73
C ASP A 145 -6.82 -15.31 -10.89
N LYS A 146 -5.69 -14.72 -10.48
CA LYS A 146 -4.62 -15.50 -9.82
C LYS A 146 -4.02 -14.93 -8.55
N LYS A 147 -3.96 -13.62 -8.35
CA LYS A 147 -3.36 -13.03 -7.12
C LYS A 147 -3.93 -11.64 -6.86
N GLU A 148 -4.40 -11.41 -5.63
CA GLU A 148 -4.79 -10.08 -5.16
C GLU A 148 -3.57 -9.20 -4.84
N THR A 149 -2.42 -9.82 -4.58
CA THR A 149 -1.16 -9.15 -4.24
C THR A 149 0.01 -9.72 -5.05
N ALA A 150 0.97 -8.88 -5.39
CA ALA A 150 2.23 -9.27 -6.01
C ALA A 150 3.39 -8.50 -5.36
N GLU A 151 4.51 -9.20 -5.14
CA GLU A 151 5.73 -8.59 -4.61
C GLU A 151 6.90 -8.84 -5.57
N ILE A 152 7.69 -7.78 -5.81
CA ILE A 152 8.84 -7.81 -6.71
C ILE A 152 9.99 -7.08 -6.02
N SER A 153 11.18 -7.67 -6.03
CA SER A 153 12.41 -6.98 -5.62
C SER A 153 13.06 -6.38 -6.87
N THR A 154 13.35 -5.08 -6.85
CA THR A 154 13.99 -4.35 -7.95
C THR A 154 15.11 -3.47 -7.43
N ARG A 155 16.08 -3.17 -8.28
CA ARG A 155 17.13 -2.20 -7.98
C ARG A 155 16.83 -0.88 -8.70
N PHE A 156 16.82 0.20 -7.95
CA PHE A 156 16.64 1.54 -8.49
C PHE A 156 17.73 2.48 -7.95
N GLY A 157 18.61 2.93 -8.84
CA GLY A 157 19.83 3.63 -8.45
C GLY A 157 20.76 2.73 -7.64
N GLU A 158 21.21 3.22 -6.50
CA GLU A 158 22.07 2.46 -5.56
C GLU A 158 21.28 1.63 -4.53
N LYS A 159 19.95 1.77 -4.51
CA LYS A 159 19.09 1.15 -3.51
C LYS A 159 18.31 -0.03 -4.07
N THR A 160 17.98 -0.96 -3.19
CA THR A 160 17.11 -2.10 -3.48
C THR A 160 15.74 -1.87 -2.87
N TYR A 161 14.70 -1.91 -3.71
CA TYR A 161 13.32 -1.73 -3.28
C TYR A 161 12.53 -3.02 -3.42
N ARG A 162 11.68 -3.28 -2.44
CA ARG A 162 10.61 -4.27 -2.56
C ARG A 162 9.35 -3.53 -2.94
N ILE A 163 8.84 -3.82 -4.13
CA ILE A 163 7.59 -3.30 -4.66
C ILE A 163 6.49 -4.27 -4.27
N SER A 164 5.54 -3.81 -3.46
CA SER A 164 4.31 -4.53 -3.14
C SER A 164 3.16 -3.90 -3.92
N MET A 165 2.44 -4.72 -4.66
CA MET A 165 1.30 -4.30 -5.48
C MET A 165 0.06 -5.04 -4.99
N GLN A 166 -1.03 -4.29 -4.80
CA GLN A 166 -2.32 -4.82 -4.36
C GLN A 166 -3.42 -4.35 -5.30
N ARG A 167 -4.26 -5.28 -5.73
CA ARG A 167 -5.46 -4.95 -6.48
C ARG A 167 -6.53 -4.40 -5.55
N VAL A 168 -7.07 -3.24 -5.89
CA VAL A 168 -8.16 -2.57 -5.19
C VAL A 168 -9.37 -2.51 -6.11
N SER A 169 -10.45 -3.20 -5.74
CA SER A 169 -11.73 -3.12 -6.46
C SER A 169 -12.53 -1.93 -5.96
N LEU A 170 -12.85 -1.01 -6.84
CA LEU A 170 -13.69 0.17 -6.54
C LEU A 170 -15.18 -0.18 -6.50
N GLY A 171 -15.58 -1.39 -6.89
CA GLY A 171 -16.99 -1.80 -6.96
C GLY A 171 -17.75 -1.67 -5.63
N GLU A 172 -17.09 -1.96 -4.50
CA GLU A 172 -17.70 -1.82 -3.18
C GLU A 172 -17.77 -0.35 -2.69
N VAL A 173 -16.80 0.47 -3.07
CA VAL A 173 -16.74 1.89 -2.70
C VAL A 173 -17.76 2.67 -3.54
N VAL A 174 -17.87 2.34 -4.83
CA VAL A 174 -18.84 2.95 -5.76
C VAL A 174 -20.27 2.51 -5.45
N ALA A 175 -20.50 1.27 -5.00
CA ALA A 175 -21.81 0.80 -4.59
C ALA A 175 -22.36 1.51 -3.34
N LYS A 176 -21.50 2.04 -2.47
CA LYS A 176 -21.87 2.87 -1.32
C LYS A 176 -22.10 4.34 -1.67
N SER A 177 -21.57 4.83 -2.78
CA SER A 177 -21.79 6.18 -3.27
C SER A 177 -22.91 6.15 -4.32
N GLU A 178 -24.13 6.53 -3.93
CA GLU A 178 -25.32 6.67 -4.80
C GLU A 178 -25.12 7.65 -5.99
N PHE A 179 -23.90 8.19 -6.16
CA PHE A 179 -23.59 9.23 -7.14
C PHE A 179 -23.21 8.71 -8.54
N LEU A 180 -22.90 7.41 -8.68
CA LEU A 180 -22.38 6.85 -9.93
C LEU A 180 -23.25 5.67 -10.43
N GLU A 181 -24.54 5.89 -10.58
CA GLU A 181 -25.49 4.88 -11.08
C GLU A 181 -25.19 4.38 -12.52
N ASN A 182 -24.26 5.04 -13.25
CA ASN A 182 -23.95 4.73 -14.66
C ASN A 182 -22.48 4.39 -14.94
N SER A 183 -21.61 4.24 -13.92
CA SER A 183 -20.23 3.83 -14.16
C SER A 183 -20.10 2.31 -14.03
N ASN A 184 -19.47 1.70 -15.02
CA ASN A 184 -19.13 0.28 -15.07
C ASN A 184 -18.65 -0.23 -13.70
N ARG A 185 -19.41 -1.15 -13.10
CA ARG A 185 -19.25 -1.68 -11.73
C ARG A 185 -17.94 -2.46 -11.47
N ASN A 186 -17.05 -2.53 -12.45
CA ASN A 186 -15.81 -3.32 -12.37
C ASN A 186 -14.53 -2.51 -12.59
N VAL A 187 -14.46 -1.28 -12.11
CA VAL A 187 -13.21 -0.53 -12.13
C VAL A 187 -12.32 -1.07 -11.02
N SER A 188 -11.22 -1.73 -11.39
CA SER A 188 -10.17 -2.15 -10.47
C SER A 188 -8.93 -1.30 -10.73
N LEU A 189 -8.23 -0.95 -9.68
CA LEU A 189 -6.94 -0.25 -9.70
C LEU A 189 -5.88 -1.10 -8.99
N ILE A 190 -4.63 -0.78 -9.22
CA ILE A 190 -3.51 -1.40 -8.50
C ILE A 190 -2.87 -0.31 -7.64
N ALA A 191 -2.83 -0.56 -6.35
CA ALA A 191 -2.06 0.21 -5.38
C ALA A 191 -0.64 -0.36 -5.30
N MET A 192 0.37 0.49 -5.41
CA MET A 192 1.78 0.12 -5.42
C MET A 192 2.52 0.83 -4.29
N TYR A 193 3.25 0.07 -3.49
CA TYR A 193 4.07 0.55 -2.37
C TYR A 193 5.53 0.15 -2.59
N LEU A 194 6.47 1.03 -2.26
CA LEU A 194 7.90 0.76 -2.33
C LEU A 194 8.51 0.76 -0.94
N TYR A 195 9.13 -0.35 -0.56
CA TYR A 195 9.87 -0.49 0.69
C TYR A 195 11.37 -0.49 0.38
N ASP A 196 12.14 0.35 1.05
CA ASP A 196 13.61 0.34 0.95
C ASP A 196 14.15 -0.84 1.76
N ASP A 197 14.51 -1.91 1.06
CA ASP A 197 15.06 -3.15 1.64
C ASP A 197 16.61 -3.18 1.53
N THR A 198 17.26 -2.07 1.24
CA THR A 198 18.73 -2.01 1.01
C THR A 198 19.50 -2.52 2.21
N GLU A 199 19.20 -2.02 3.40
CA GLU A 199 19.87 -2.47 4.63
C GLU A 199 19.54 -3.94 4.93
N LEU A 200 18.26 -4.31 4.83
CA LEU A 200 17.82 -5.68 5.06
C LEU A 200 18.58 -6.67 4.16
N LYS A 201 18.66 -6.37 2.87
CA LYS A 201 19.41 -7.19 1.90
C LYS A 201 20.90 -7.26 2.23
N SER A 202 21.48 -6.14 2.67
CA SER A 202 22.88 -6.11 3.10
C SER A 202 23.13 -6.98 4.33
N TYR A 203 22.22 -6.94 5.32
CA TYR A 203 22.31 -7.78 6.51
C TYR A 203 22.10 -9.26 6.20
N ILE A 204 21.14 -9.59 5.33
CA ILE A 204 20.93 -10.97 4.88
C ILE A 204 22.21 -11.50 4.22
N LYS A 205 22.78 -10.72 3.28
CA LYS A 205 24.03 -11.11 2.60
C LYS A 205 25.17 -11.30 3.59
N LYS A 206 25.40 -10.34 4.50
CA LYS A 206 26.44 -10.47 5.53
C LYS A 206 26.23 -11.71 6.41
N ASN A 207 24.99 -12.02 6.74
CA ASN A 207 24.69 -13.21 7.54
C ASN A 207 24.97 -14.50 6.75
N GLU A 208 24.62 -14.56 5.48
CA GLU A 208 24.95 -15.68 4.60
C GLU A 208 26.47 -15.84 4.44
N ASP A 209 27.19 -14.76 4.15
CA ASP A 209 28.64 -14.74 3.98
C ASP A 209 29.41 -15.21 5.24
N ASN A 210 28.85 -14.92 6.42
CA ASN A 210 29.43 -15.29 7.71
C ASN A 210 29.04 -16.68 8.22
N LYS A 211 28.13 -17.39 7.56
CA LYS A 211 27.79 -18.78 7.95
C LYS A 211 29.02 -19.66 7.94
N LEU A 212 29.20 -20.45 9.00
CA LEU A 212 30.28 -21.42 9.08
C LEU A 212 29.91 -22.66 8.26
N VAL A 213 30.84 -23.06 7.42
CA VAL A 213 30.75 -24.27 6.61
C VAL A 213 31.84 -25.21 7.07
N VAL A 214 31.48 -26.48 7.22
CA VAL A 214 32.39 -27.58 7.51
C VAL A 214 32.58 -28.41 6.26
N ALA A 215 33.81 -28.62 5.85
CA ALA A 215 34.16 -29.44 4.73
C ALA A 215 35.19 -30.50 5.11
N LEU A 216 35.22 -31.64 4.40
CA LEU A 216 36.21 -32.65 4.49
C LEU A 216 37.00 -32.65 3.19
N ALA A 217 38.32 -32.52 3.27
CA ALA A 217 39.23 -32.67 2.14
C ALA A 217 39.94 -34.01 2.24
N TYR A 218 39.92 -34.74 1.15
CA TYR A 218 40.59 -36.03 1.00
C TYR A 218 41.73 -35.88 0.00
N LEU A 219 42.85 -36.49 0.31
CA LEU A 219 43.98 -36.60 -0.63
C LEU A 219 43.89 -37.90 -1.36
N ASP A 220 43.58 -37.83 -2.64
CA ASP A 220 43.58 -39.01 -3.49
C ASP A 220 45.01 -39.54 -3.69
N ASN A 221 45.13 -40.84 -3.79
CA ASN A 221 46.40 -41.57 -4.06
C ASN A 221 47.52 -41.29 -3.03
N TYR A 222 47.11 -40.89 -1.79
CA TYR A 222 48.06 -40.51 -0.71
C TYR A 222 49.03 -41.64 -0.38
N GLU A 223 48.53 -42.88 -0.21
CA GLU A 223 49.35 -44.04 0.16
C GLU A 223 50.26 -44.49 -1.03
N GLU A 224 49.76 -44.53 -2.22
CA GLU A 224 50.53 -44.85 -3.45
C GLU A 224 51.70 -43.89 -3.65
N ALA A 225 51.46 -42.58 -3.41
CA ALA A 225 52.51 -41.56 -3.50
C ALA A 225 53.59 -41.74 -2.45
N LEU A 226 53.26 -42.27 -1.28
CA LEU A 226 54.20 -42.50 -0.19
C LEU A 226 54.98 -43.87 -0.35
N GLU A 227 54.35 -44.88 -0.92
CA GLU A 227 54.99 -46.19 -1.18
C GLU A 227 56.16 -46.08 -2.15
N SER A 228 56.08 -45.14 -3.09
CA SER A 228 57.14 -44.90 -4.08
C SER A 228 58.41 -44.22 -3.52
N VAL A 229 58.42 -43.83 -2.22
CA VAL A 229 59.48 -43.04 -1.62
C VAL A 229 60.16 -43.79 -0.48
N GLU A 230 61.52 -43.69 -0.38
CA GLU A 230 62.34 -44.24 0.70
C GLU A 230 61.88 -43.71 2.08
N ASP A 231 61.94 -44.53 3.12
CA ASP A 231 61.40 -44.28 4.46
C ASP A 231 61.85 -42.94 5.07
N VAL A 232 63.07 -42.53 4.90
CA VAL A 232 63.61 -41.26 5.42
C VAL A 232 62.98 -40.08 4.70
N ARG A 233 62.75 -40.15 3.43
CA ARG A 233 62.13 -39.13 2.59
C ARG A 233 60.60 -39.09 2.76
N ARG A 234 59.96 -40.20 3.12
CA ARG A 234 58.52 -40.36 3.37
C ARG A 234 58.08 -39.41 4.50
N SER A 235 58.83 -39.42 5.64
CA SER A 235 58.49 -38.53 6.76
C SER A 235 58.57 -37.04 6.41
N LEU A 236 59.57 -36.66 5.59
CA LEU A 236 59.74 -35.29 5.10
C LEU A 236 58.62 -34.92 4.15
N LEU A 237 58.21 -35.83 3.24
CA LEU A 237 57.13 -35.59 2.29
C LEU A 237 55.78 -35.38 3.02
N ILE A 238 55.46 -36.20 4.02
CA ILE A 238 54.27 -36.04 4.86
C ILE A 238 54.28 -34.66 5.50
N ALA A 239 55.35 -34.22 6.13
CA ALA A 239 55.45 -32.90 6.74
C ALA A 239 55.26 -31.75 5.73
N LEU A 240 55.79 -31.90 4.52
CA LEU A 240 55.65 -30.94 3.42
C LEU A 240 54.20 -30.86 2.92
N ILE A 241 53.51 -32.00 2.77
CA ILE A 241 52.08 -32.05 2.42
C ILE A 241 51.25 -31.32 3.50
N ASP A 242 51.41 -31.70 4.76
CA ASP A 242 50.72 -31.08 5.86
C ASP A 242 50.89 -29.54 5.92
N ARG A 243 52.15 -29.11 5.74
CA ARG A 243 52.49 -27.68 5.70
C ARG A 243 51.83 -26.95 4.52
N LYS A 244 51.86 -27.56 3.33
CA LYS A 244 51.23 -26.97 2.12
C LYS A 244 49.75 -26.84 2.30
N ILE A 245 49.05 -27.89 2.75
CA ILE A 245 47.62 -27.89 2.98
C ILE A 245 47.22 -26.85 4.02
N THR A 246 47.89 -26.87 5.18
CA THR A 246 47.61 -25.90 6.23
C THR A 246 47.84 -24.46 5.76
N LYS A 247 48.95 -24.21 5.03
CA LYS A 247 49.26 -22.90 4.47
C LYS A 247 48.24 -22.46 3.41
N TYR A 248 47.80 -23.37 2.55
CA TYR A 248 46.82 -23.03 1.53
C TYR A 248 45.49 -22.64 2.12
N PHE A 249 44.92 -23.46 3.00
CA PHE A 249 43.64 -23.19 3.62
C PHE A 249 43.64 -22.07 4.67
N SER A 250 44.77 -21.78 5.30
CA SER A 250 44.87 -20.63 6.21
C SER A 250 44.71 -19.26 5.53
N ASN A 251 44.84 -19.20 4.19
CA ASN A 251 44.55 -17.99 3.42
C ASN A 251 43.06 -17.69 3.33
N PHE A 252 42.17 -18.63 3.63
CA PHE A 252 40.71 -18.50 3.53
C PHE A 252 40.04 -18.22 4.88
N ASP A 253 40.72 -17.65 5.85
CA ASP A 253 40.18 -17.33 7.19
C ASP A 253 39.44 -18.54 7.81
N GLY A 254 40.06 -19.71 7.67
CA GLY A 254 39.50 -20.99 8.09
C GLY A 254 40.40 -21.75 9.07
N LEU A 255 39.80 -22.67 9.80
CA LEU A 255 40.52 -23.63 10.65
C LEU A 255 40.72 -24.92 9.86
N VAL A 256 41.97 -25.43 9.91
CA VAL A 256 42.33 -26.71 9.30
C VAL A 256 42.77 -27.66 10.39
N LYS A 257 42.17 -28.84 10.43
CA LYS A 257 42.59 -29.90 11.38
C LYS A 257 42.78 -31.21 10.62
N LYS A 258 43.94 -31.79 10.71
CA LYS A 258 44.20 -33.15 10.23
C LYS A 258 43.42 -34.14 11.10
N LEU A 259 42.61 -35.00 10.51
CA LEU A 259 41.86 -36.06 11.19
C LEU A 259 42.57 -37.40 11.08
N GLU A 260 42.94 -37.76 9.84
CA GLU A 260 43.62 -38.97 9.50
C GLU A 260 44.82 -38.66 8.57
N LYS A 261 45.52 -39.66 8.11
CA LYS A 261 46.71 -39.50 7.25
C LYS A 261 46.43 -38.65 6.03
N ASP A 262 45.27 -38.91 5.38
CA ASP A 262 44.81 -38.36 4.11
C ASP A 262 43.62 -37.44 4.23
N LYS A 263 43.10 -37.20 5.45
CA LYS A 263 41.84 -36.46 5.70
C LYS A 263 42.04 -35.25 6.52
N TYR A 264 41.49 -34.13 6.03
CA TYR A 264 41.52 -32.81 6.73
C TYR A 264 40.10 -32.27 6.92
N LEU A 265 39.80 -31.84 8.13
CA LEU A 265 38.61 -31.09 8.47
C LEU A 265 38.91 -29.60 8.27
N LEU A 266 38.06 -28.96 7.49
CA LEU A 266 38.08 -27.53 7.20
C LEU A 266 36.86 -26.88 7.80
N ILE A 267 37.02 -25.79 8.53
CA ILE A 267 35.93 -24.96 9.02
C ILE A 267 36.21 -23.55 8.53
N MET A 268 35.35 -23.02 7.67
CA MET A 268 35.53 -21.69 7.08
C MET A 268 34.20 -20.97 6.91
N ARG A 269 34.24 -19.68 6.55
CA ARG A 269 33.02 -18.94 6.21
C ARG A 269 32.54 -19.32 4.82
N GLN A 270 31.22 -19.16 4.60
CA GLN A 270 30.59 -19.42 3.29
C GLN A 270 31.26 -18.60 2.17
N SER A 271 31.58 -17.33 2.42
CA SER A 271 32.28 -16.47 1.47
C SER A 271 33.65 -17.03 1.05
N SER A 272 34.40 -17.62 1.99
CA SER A 272 35.69 -18.25 1.70
C SER A 272 35.53 -19.55 0.87
N LEU A 273 34.44 -20.30 1.09
CA LEU A 273 34.16 -21.50 0.30
C LEU A 273 33.82 -21.15 -1.16
N GLU A 274 33.13 -20.06 -1.40
CA GLU A 274 32.84 -19.60 -2.76
C GLU A 274 34.12 -19.24 -3.51
N THR A 275 35.01 -18.48 -2.86
CA THR A 275 36.33 -18.15 -3.42
C THR A 275 37.22 -19.39 -3.65
N LEU A 276 37.04 -20.44 -2.86
CA LEU A 276 37.77 -21.68 -3.02
C LEU A 276 37.31 -22.51 -4.24
N LYS A 277 36.05 -22.34 -4.67
CA LYS A 277 35.47 -23.05 -5.83
C LYS A 277 35.80 -22.40 -7.17
N GLU A 278 36.17 -21.11 -7.17
CA GLU A 278 36.65 -20.38 -8.35
C GLU A 278 38.12 -20.72 -8.65
#